data_1bfcceef391052be0a06f05ad866320e
#
_entry.id   1bfcceef391052be0a06f05ad866320e
#
_cell.length_a   1.000
_cell.length_b   1.000
_cell.length_c   1.000
_cell.angle_alpha   90.00
_cell.angle_beta   90.00
_cell.angle_gamma   90.00
#
_symmetry.space_group_name_H-M   'P 1'
#
loop_
_entity.id
_entity.type
_entity.pdbx_description
1 polymer ?
#
loop_
_entity_poly.entity_id
_entity_poly.type
_entity_poly.pdbx_seq_one_letter_code
_entity_poly.pdbx_strand_id
1 'polypeptide(L)'
;MGPPPIHSLRNSLTFKLVAIAILVVGLLMLTIPLFLIIEEREDRRESVTREISAKWGLDQTIIGPILTVPYSVTVTSNSNNRTKTFRETRYLHFLPEVLEVNGSVIPETRHRGIYESVVYKSSLVLKGHFPKLDWEIAEVAEDEIHKDKAWLTIGISDSRGIREDTSISFMEN
;
A
#
# COMPACT_ATOMS: atom_id res chain seq x y z
N MET A 1 33.39 -75.96 -16.43
CA MET A 1 33.37 -74.80 -15.59
C MET A 1 31.92 -74.28 -15.55
N GLY A 2 31.17 -74.53 -14.51
CA GLY A 2 29.79 -74.08 -14.38
C GLY A 2 29.75 -72.62 -13.91
N PRO A 3 28.70 -71.86 -14.24
CA PRO A 3 28.56 -70.47 -13.77
C PRO A 3 28.43 -70.41 -12.23
N PRO A 4 29.00 -69.38 -11.59
CA PRO A 4 28.94 -69.25 -10.14
C PRO A 4 27.46 -69.07 -9.67
N PRO A 5 27.10 -69.62 -8.49
CA PRO A 5 25.72 -69.55 -8.03
C PRO A 5 25.33 -68.13 -7.63
N ILE A 6 24.30 -67.61 -8.27
CA ILE A 6 23.74 -66.28 -8.07
C ILE A 6 23.16 -66.09 -6.62
N HIS A 7 23.03 -67.17 -5.87
CA HIS A 7 22.48 -67.17 -4.52
C HIS A 7 23.37 -66.53 -3.44
N SER A 8 24.67 -66.38 -3.65
CA SER A 8 25.58 -65.80 -2.65
C SER A 8 25.53 -64.30 -2.56
N LEU A 9 25.15 -63.62 -3.63
CA LEU A 9 25.06 -62.14 -3.66
C LEU A 9 23.83 -61.60 -2.91
N ARG A 10 22.76 -62.36 -2.90
CA ARG A 10 21.46 -61.97 -2.24
C ARG A 10 21.52 -61.91 -0.72
N ASN A 11 22.45 -62.59 -0.07
CA ASN A 11 22.65 -62.56 1.36
C ASN A 11 23.78 -61.65 1.85
N SER A 12 24.48 -60.97 0.95
CA SER A 12 25.51 -60.01 1.29
C SER A 12 24.87 -58.74 1.89
N LEU A 13 25.36 -58.28 3.04
CA LEU A 13 24.96 -57.03 3.68
C LEU A 13 25.08 -55.84 2.69
N THR A 14 26.13 -55.83 1.86
CA THR A 14 26.39 -54.81 0.85
C THR A 14 25.29 -54.74 -0.23
N PHE A 15 24.80 -55.93 -0.67
CA PHE A 15 23.70 -55.95 -1.64
C PHE A 15 22.41 -55.33 -1.09
N LYS A 16 22.10 -55.64 0.18
CA LYS A 16 20.93 -55.06 0.88
C LYS A 16 21.07 -53.55 1.01
N LEU A 17 22.25 -53.04 1.38
CA LEU A 17 22.50 -51.61 1.51
C LEU A 17 22.38 -50.87 0.16
N VAL A 18 22.92 -51.45 -0.90
CA VAL A 18 22.82 -50.92 -2.24
C VAL A 18 21.36 -50.87 -2.73
N ALA A 19 20.62 -51.96 -2.50
CA ALA A 19 19.20 -52.00 -2.85
C ALA A 19 18.38 -50.94 -2.09
N ILE A 20 18.65 -50.74 -0.80
CA ILE A 20 18.01 -49.68 0.00
C ILE A 20 18.40 -48.27 -0.54
N ALA A 21 19.67 -48.04 -0.86
CA ALA A 21 20.14 -46.79 -1.40
C ALA A 21 19.46 -46.45 -2.73
N ILE A 22 19.33 -47.42 -3.66
CA ILE A 22 18.64 -47.24 -4.93
C ILE A 22 17.14 -46.91 -4.68
N LEU A 23 16.50 -47.59 -3.73
CA LEU A 23 15.11 -47.35 -3.41
C LEU A 23 14.90 -45.93 -2.83
N VAL A 24 15.79 -45.47 -1.93
CA VAL A 24 15.77 -44.12 -1.37
C VAL A 24 15.96 -43.08 -2.44
N VAL A 25 16.95 -43.27 -3.33
CA VAL A 25 17.18 -42.35 -4.46
C VAL A 25 15.98 -42.30 -5.42
N GLY A 26 15.37 -43.44 -5.72
CA GLY A 26 14.15 -43.54 -6.51
C GLY A 26 12.96 -42.76 -5.88
N LEU A 27 12.77 -42.88 -4.56
CA LEU A 27 11.75 -42.13 -3.83
C LEU A 27 12.04 -40.63 -3.84
N LEU A 28 13.30 -40.21 -3.67
CA LEU A 28 13.71 -38.82 -3.74
C LEU A 28 13.45 -38.22 -5.13
N MET A 29 13.73 -38.97 -6.22
CA MET A 29 13.43 -38.53 -7.57
C MET A 29 11.93 -38.31 -7.82
N LEU A 30 11.06 -39.05 -7.17
CA LEU A 30 9.60 -38.87 -7.28
C LEU A 30 9.09 -37.70 -6.42
N THR A 31 9.73 -37.39 -5.28
CA THR A 31 9.29 -36.33 -4.38
C THR A 31 9.70 -34.93 -4.83
N ILE A 32 10.86 -34.79 -5.51
CA ILE A 32 11.35 -33.49 -6.00
C ILE A 32 10.33 -32.78 -6.92
N PRO A 33 9.79 -33.40 -7.98
CA PRO A 33 8.82 -32.74 -8.87
C PRO A 33 7.53 -32.39 -8.15
N LEU A 34 7.15 -33.13 -7.11
CA LEU A 34 5.95 -32.82 -6.30
C LEU A 34 6.12 -31.47 -5.57
N PHE A 35 7.28 -31.24 -4.96
CA PHE A 35 7.58 -29.97 -4.31
C PHE A 35 7.58 -28.81 -5.31
N LEU A 36 8.16 -28.96 -6.48
CA LEU A 36 8.17 -27.92 -7.52
C LEU A 36 6.76 -27.54 -7.98
N ILE A 37 5.84 -28.52 -8.10
CA ILE A 37 4.44 -28.26 -8.46
C ILE A 37 3.71 -27.51 -7.36
N ILE A 38 3.99 -27.81 -6.09
CA ILE A 38 3.38 -27.12 -4.95
C ILE A 38 3.84 -25.65 -4.91
N GLU A 39 5.14 -25.40 -5.08
CA GLU A 39 5.73 -24.06 -5.10
C GLU A 39 5.16 -23.23 -6.27
N GLU A 40 5.11 -23.80 -7.49
CA GLU A 40 4.50 -23.14 -8.66
C GLU A 40 3.03 -22.75 -8.42
N ARG A 41 2.26 -23.59 -7.72
CA ARG A 41 0.86 -23.29 -7.41
C ARG A 41 0.72 -22.13 -6.43
N GLU A 42 1.60 -22.05 -5.42
CA GLU A 42 1.59 -20.96 -4.44
C GLU A 42 1.96 -19.64 -5.11
N ASP A 43 3.02 -19.62 -5.93
CA ASP A 43 3.44 -18.44 -6.70
C ASP A 43 2.31 -17.94 -7.62
N ARG A 44 1.63 -18.86 -8.28
CA ARG A 44 0.50 -18.52 -9.16
C ARG A 44 -0.68 -17.96 -8.37
N ARG A 45 -0.98 -18.50 -7.18
CA ARG A 45 -2.00 -17.99 -6.28
C ARG A 45 -1.70 -16.56 -5.84
N GLU A 46 -0.47 -16.31 -5.38
CA GLU A 46 -0.04 -14.97 -4.98
C GLU A 46 -0.09 -13.97 -6.14
N SER A 47 0.34 -14.39 -7.34
CA SER A 47 0.30 -13.56 -8.53
C SER A 47 -1.12 -13.15 -8.88
N VAL A 48 -2.07 -14.08 -8.88
CA VAL A 48 -3.49 -13.82 -9.17
C VAL A 48 -4.11 -12.94 -8.07
N THR A 49 -3.80 -13.19 -6.80
CA THR A 49 -4.28 -12.36 -5.69
C THR A 49 -3.80 -10.91 -5.83
N ARG A 50 -2.50 -10.71 -6.12
CA ARG A 50 -1.94 -9.37 -6.39
C ARG A 50 -2.60 -8.70 -7.59
N GLU A 51 -2.88 -9.44 -8.68
CA GLU A 51 -3.53 -8.89 -9.87
C GLU A 51 -4.99 -8.46 -9.58
N ILE A 52 -5.74 -9.24 -8.79
CA ILE A 52 -7.08 -8.86 -8.34
C ILE A 52 -6.99 -7.59 -7.49
N SER A 53 -6.13 -7.57 -6.48
CA SER A 53 -5.95 -6.42 -5.57
C SER A 53 -5.53 -5.16 -6.33
N ALA A 54 -4.63 -5.28 -7.32
CA ALA A 54 -4.20 -4.15 -8.14
C ALA A 54 -5.32 -3.51 -8.96
N LYS A 55 -6.35 -4.26 -9.35
CA LYS A 55 -7.53 -3.74 -10.06
C LYS A 55 -8.55 -3.09 -9.13
N TRP A 56 -8.56 -3.46 -7.85
CA TRP A 56 -9.49 -2.96 -6.83
C TRP A 56 -8.93 -1.82 -5.99
N GLY A 57 -7.67 -1.47 -6.19
CA GLY A 57 -6.88 -0.59 -5.36
C GLY A 57 -6.08 -1.41 -4.34
N LEU A 58 -4.82 -1.08 -4.22
CA LEU A 58 -3.93 -1.62 -3.19
C LEU A 58 -4.33 -1.05 -1.82
N ASP A 59 -3.49 -1.24 -0.83
CA ASP A 59 -3.66 -0.64 0.49
C ASP A 59 -3.92 0.86 0.36
N GLN A 60 -5.04 1.32 0.94
CA GLN A 60 -5.46 2.70 0.84
C GLN A 60 -5.03 3.47 2.07
N THR A 61 -4.32 4.58 1.84
CA THR A 61 -3.97 5.54 2.89
C THR A 61 -4.68 6.84 2.63
N ILE A 62 -5.40 7.34 3.65
CA ILE A 62 -6.05 8.65 3.63
C ILE A 62 -5.20 9.60 4.46
N ILE A 63 -4.89 10.77 3.91
CA ILE A 63 -4.10 11.82 4.53
C ILE A 63 -4.94 13.09 4.61
N GLY A 64 -4.93 13.75 5.74
CA GLY A 64 -5.69 14.98 5.96
C GLY A 64 -6.94 14.72 6.81
N PRO A 65 -7.87 15.69 6.85
CA PRO A 65 -7.92 16.93 6.06
C PRO A 65 -6.85 17.96 6.45
N ILE A 66 -6.32 18.70 5.47
CA ILE A 66 -5.36 19.77 5.67
C ILE A 66 -5.98 21.05 5.14
N LEU A 67 -6.19 22.04 6.02
CA LEU A 67 -6.63 23.37 5.63
C LEU A 67 -5.41 24.19 5.19
N THR A 68 -5.42 24.65 3.97
CA THR A 68 -4.34 25.48 3.41
C THR A 68 -4.85 26.87 3.13
N VAL A 69 -4.13 27.87 3.65
CA VAL A 69 -4.46 29.30 3.46
C VAL A 69 -3.27 29.98 2.82
N PRO A 70 -3.45 30.59 1.62
CA PRO A 70 -2.38 31.36 0.98
C PRO A 70 -2.21 32.74 1.63
N TYR A 71 -0.98 33.22 1.63
CA TYR A 71 -0.64 34.57 2.06
C TYR A 71 0.47 35.13 1.19
N SER A 72 0.55 36.47 1.10
CA SER A 72 1.54 37.18 0.29
C SER A 72 2.66 37.69 1.18
N VAL A 73 3.91 37.51 0.75
CA VAL A 73 5.08 38.15 1.37
C VAL A 73 5.82 38.99 0.36
N THR A 74 6.34 40.10 0.84
CA THR A 74 7.21 40.96 0.05
C THR A 74 8.66 40.54 0.27
N VAL A 75 9.29 40.00 -0.77
CA VAL A 75 10.68 39.53 -0.73
C VAL A 75 11.57 40.54 -1.43
N THR A 76 12.61 40.99 -0.76
CA THR A 76 13.63 41.86 -1.32
C THR A 76 14.89 41.09 -1.63
N SER A 77 15.26 41.01 -2.88
CA SER A 77 16.50 40.37 -3.34
C SER A 77 17.54 41.43 -3.75
N ASN A 78 18.70 41.39 -3.12
CA ASN A 78 19.85 42.19 -3.44
C ASN A 78 20.83 41.40 -4.33
N SER A 79 20.84 41.69 -5.63
CA SER A 79 21.81 41.08 -6.55
C SER A 79 22.47 42.16 -7.39
N ASN A 80 23.81 42.12 -7.49
CA ASN A 80 24.61 43.02 -8.32
C ASN A 80 24.31 44.51 -8.11
N ASN A 81 24.27 44.99 -6.87
CA ASN A 81 23.97 46.37 -6.52
C ASN A 81 22.59 46.87 -6.98
N ARG A 82 21.65 45.99 -7.26
CA ARG A 82 20.25 46.29 -7.58
C ARG A 82 19.35 45.59 -6.56
N THR A 83 18.54 46.39 -5.89
CA THR A 83 17.46 45.89 -5.03
C THR A 83 16.22 45.66 -5.90
N LYS A 84 15.74 44.39 -5.94
CA LYS A 84 14.47 44.04 -6.54
C LYS A 84 13.53 43.57 -5.46
N THR A 85 12.34 44.14 -5.44
CA THR A 85 11.25 43.74 -4.55
C THR A 85 10.18 43.05 -5.40
N PHE A 86 9.75 41.88 -4.97
CA PHE A 86 8.68 41.13 -5.61
C PHE A 86 7.77 40.51 -4.56
N ARG A 87 6.51 40.27 -4.92
CA ARG A 87 5.55 39.52 -4.09
C ARG A 87 5.67 38.04 -4.37
N GLU A 88 5.72 37.27 -3.31
CA GLU A 88 5.72 35.80 -3.33
C GLU A 88 4.50 35.30 -2.57
N THR A 89 3.79 34.31 -3.14
CA THR A 89 2.70 33.63 -2.42
C THR A 89 3.27 32.45 -1.65
N ARG A 90 2.98 32.40 -0.36
CA ARG A 90 3.30 31.29 0.54
C ARG A 90 2.02 30.69 1.11
N TYR A 91 2.14 29.55 1.78
CA TYR A 91 1.00 28.79 2.26
C TYR A 91 1.17 28.43 3.73
N LEU A 92 0.13 28.66 4.51
CA LEU A 92 -0.03 28.12 5.85
C LEU A 92 -0.84 26.85 5.76
N HIS A 93 -0.40 25.83 6.48
CA HIS A 93 -1.06 24.54 6.55
C HIS A 93 -1.50 24.26 7.99
N PHE A 94 -2.78 24.07 8.18
CA PHE A 94 -3.37 23.75 9.47
C PHE A 94 -3.92 22.34 9.47
N LEU A 95 -3.63 21.62 10.53
CA LEU A 95 -4.18 20.29 10.77
C LEU A 95 -5.35 20.40 11.75
N PRO A 96 -6.33 19.49 11.70
CA PRO A 96 -7.37 19.44 12.70
C PRO A 96 -6.79 19.09 14.07
N GLU A 97 -7.29 19.74 15.12
CA GLU A 97 -6.96 19.43 16.51
C GLU A 97 -7.55 18.07 16.91
N VAL A 98 -8.76 17.80 16.42
CA VAL A 98 -9.45 16.53 16.61
C VAL A 98 -9.92 16.03 15.25
N LEU A 99 -9.67 14.77 14.97
CA LEU A 99 -10.16 14.08 13.80
C LEU A 99 -10.77 12.74 14.21
N GLU A 100 -12.07 12.60 14.01
CA GLU A 100 -12.78 11.35 14.17
C GLU A 100 -12.98 10.69 12.80
N VAL A 101 -12.63 9.43 12.70
CA VAL A 101 -12.86 8.62 11.51
C VAL A 101 -13.82 7.49 11.86
N ASN A 102 -15.00 7.55 11.33
CA ASN A 102 -16.04 6.54 11.52
C ASN A 102 -16.40 5.92 10.18
N GLY A 103 -16.60 4.61 10.17
CA GLY A 103 -16.98 3.96 8.94
C GLY A 103 -17.22 2.47 9.07
N SER A 104 -17.58 1.89 7.95
CA SER A 104 -17.79 0.45 7.81
C SER A 104 -16.88 -0.11 6.71
N VAL A 105 -16.39 -1.32 6.94
CA VAL A 105 -15.60 -2.08 5.98
C VAL A 105 -16.35 -3.36 5.68
N ILE A 106 -16.72 -3.57 4.41
CA ILE A 106 -17.48 -4.73 3.96
C ILE A 106 -16.56 -5.59 3.10
N PRO A 107 -16.21 -6.81 3.55
CA PRO A 107 -15.41 -7.74 2.76
C PRO A 107 -16.24 -8.27 1.58
N GLU A 108 -15.60 -8.44 0.44
CA GLU A 108 -16.21 -9.00 -0.77
C GLU A 108 -15.24 -10.00 -1.39
N THR A 109 -15.68 -11.25 -1.55
CA THR A 109 -14.86 -12.28 -2.20
C THR A 109 -14.92 -12.12 -3.70
N ARG A 110 -13.75 -12.11 -4.34
CA ARG A 110 -13.60 -12.09 -5.80
C ARG A 110 -12.92 -13.35 -6.28
N HIS A 111 -13.38 -13.84 -7.41
CA HIS A 111 -12.88 -15.07 -8.01
C HIS A 111 -12.20 -14.75 -9.35
N ARG A 112 -11.11 -15.45 -9.61
CA ARG A 112 -10.50 -15.50 -10.94
C ARG A 112 -10.04 -16.91 -11.24
N GLY A 113 -10.78 -17.60 -12.09
CA GLY A 113 -10.63 -19.04 -12.30
C GLY A 113 -10.93 -19.80 -11.01
N ILE A 114 -9.94 -20.56 -10.54
CA ILE A 114 -10.03 -21.35 -9.29
C ILE A 114 -9.53 -20.60 -8.05
N TYR A 115 -9.03 -19.37 -8.24
CA TYR A 115 -8.44 -18.58 -7.15
C TYR A 115 -9.44 -17.56 -6.60
N GLU A 116 -9.41 -17.39 -5.29
CA GLU A 116 -10.23 -16.44 -4.56
C GLU A 116 -9.34 -15.39 -3.91
N SER A 117 -9.82 -14.14 -3.88
CA SER A 117 -9.20 -13.04 -3.15
C SER A 117 -10.26 -12.23 -2.44
N VAL A 118 -9.98 -11.79 -1.24
CA VAL A 118 -10.86 -10.92 -0.48
C VAL A 118 -10.46 -9.47 -0.75
N VAL A 119 -11.43 -8.68 -1.20
CA VAL A 119 -11.32 -7.23 -1.37
C VAL A 119 -12.29 -6.55 -0.42
N TYR A 120 -12.09 -5.27 -0.14
CA TYR A 120 -12.89 -4.54 0.83
C TYR A 120 -13.52 -3.32 0.18
N LYS A 121 -14.78 -3.07 0.50
CA LYS A 121 -15.43 -1.78 0.30
C LYS A 121 -15.49 -1.07 1.65
N SER A 122 -15.04 0.19 1.69
CA SER A 122 -15.14 1.02 2.88
C SER A 122 -15.98 2.26 2.60
N SER A 123 -16.84 2.62 3.56
CA SER A 123 -17.54 3.89 3.60
C SER A 123 -17.06 4.61 4.84
N LEU A 124 -16.41 5.77 4.65
CA LEU A 124 -15.77 6.51 5.73
C LEU A 124 -16.37 7.90 5.86
N VAL A 125 -16.64 8.30 7.10
CA VAL A 125 -17.03 9.65 7.48
C VAL A 125 -15.93 10.23 8.36
N LEU A 126 -15.32 11.30 7.88
CA LEU A 126 -14.31 12.06 8.62
C LEU A 126 -14.97 13.30 9.21
N LYS A 127 -14.89 13.45 10.52
CA LYS A 127 -15.34 14.66 11.24
C LYS A 127 -14.12 15.29 11.90
N GLY A 128 -13.83 16.53 11.53
CA GLY A 128 -12.67 17.24 12.05
C GLY A 128 -13.05 18.60 12.64
N HIS A 129 -12.31 19.01 13.65
CA HIS A 129 -12.38 20.35 14.23
C HIS A 129 -10.99 20.98 14.11
N PHE A 130 -10.93 22.17 13.49
CA PHE A 130 -9.70 22.95 13.42
C PHE A 130 -9.62 23.89 14.63
N PRO A 131 -8.44 24.06 15.22
CA PRO A 131 -8.26 25.03 16.30
C PRO A 131 -8.46 26.45 15.79
N LYS A 132 -8.54 27.40 16.69
CA LYS A 132 -8.46 28.81 16.31
C LYS A 132 -7.17 29.04 15.54
N LEU A 133 -7.30 29.50 14.31
CA LEU A 133 -6.15 29.67 13.42
C LEU A 133 -5.25 30.80 13.93
N ASP A 134 -4.00 30.48 14.15
CA ASP A 134 -2.99 31.45 14.53
C ASP A 134 -2.33 32.04 13.29
N TRP A 135 -2.71 33.27 12.98
CA TRP A 135 -2.21 34.01 11.82
C TRP A 135 -0.87 34.70 12.09
N GLU A 136 -0.51 34.89 13.38
CA GLU A 136 0.75 35.55 13.76
C GLU A 136 1.98 34.74 13.28
N ILE A 137 1.83 33.43 13.09
CA ILE A 137 2.86 32.55 12.53
C ILE A 137 3.35 33.02 11.13
N ALA A 138 2.48 33.69 10.38
CA ALA A 138 2.86 34.17 9.04
C ALA A 138 3.79 35.38 9.08
N GLU A 139 3.86 36.09 10.22
CA GLU A 139 4.64 37.35 10.39
C GLU A 139 4.33 38.40 9.32
N VAL A 140 3.07 38.43 8.83
CA VAL A 140 2.57 39.38 7.84
C VAL A 140 1.32 40.08 8.34
N ALA A 141 0.97 41.17 7.70
CA ALA A 141 -0.26 41.89 8.00
C ALA A 141 -1.49 41.06 7.64
N GLU A 142 -2.60 41.23 8.36
CA GLU A 142 -3.81 40.41 8.17
C GLU A 142 -4.42 40.55 6.78
N ASP A 143 -4.25 41.71 6.12
CA ASP A 143 -4.70 41.98 4.76
C ASP A 143 -3.90 41.23 3.68
N GLU A 144 -2.72 40.72 4.02
CA GLU A 144 -1.92 39.88 3.15
C GLU A 144 -2.32 38.38 3.23
N ILE A 145 -3.23 38.01 4.14
CA ILE A 145 -3.73 36.66 4.32
C ILE A 145 -5.04 36.48 3.51
N HIS A 146 -5.01 35.59 2.54
CA HIS A 146 -6.12 35.37 1.62
C HIS A 146 -7.07 34.27 2.13
N LYS A 147 -7.83 34.57 3.17
CA LYS A 147 -8.79 33.62 3.82
C LYS A 147 -9.87 33.15 2.81
N ASP A 148 -10.26 34.02 1.89
CA ASP A 148 -11.21 33.77 0.81
C ASP A 148 -10.73 32.73 -0.22
N LYS A 149 -9.42 32.50 -0.26
CA LYS A 149 -8.76 31.52 -1.14
C LYS A 149 -8.28 30.28 -0.40
N ALA A 150 -8.73 30.06 0.81
CA ALA A 150 -8.42 28.85 1.54
C ALA A 150 -9.07 27.62 0.90
N TRP A 151 -8.39 26.46 0.99
CA TRP A 151 -8.95 25.20 0.53
C TRP A 151 -8.61 24.06 1.47
N LEU A 152 -9.42 23.02 1.41
CA LEU A 152 -9.22 21.79 2.16
C LEU A 152 -8.65 20.71 1.24
N THR A 153 -7.58 20.06 1.69
CA THR A 153 -6.93 18.96 0.97
C THR A 153 -7.12 17.66 1.70
N ILE A 154 -7.60 16.65 0.99
CA ILE A 154 -7.62 15.25 1.45
C ILE A 154 -6.84 14.45 0.40
N GLY A 155 -5.80 13.75 0.83
CA GLY A 155 -5.00 12.87 -0.01
C GLY A 155 -5.47 11.43 0.10
N ILE A 156 -5.50 10.73 -1.02
CA ILE A 156 -5.78 9.29 -1.10
C ILE A 156 -4.68 8.65 -1.93
N SER A 157 -4.10 7.56 -1.43
CA SER A 157 -2.95 6.90 -2.07
C SER A 157 -3.24 6.34 -3.46
N ASP A 158 -4.48 5.90 -3.72
CA ASP A 158 -4.90 5.38 -5.02
C ASP A 158 -6.33 5.77 -5.34
N SER A 159 -6.52 6.59 -6.36
CA SER A 159 -7.83 7.07 -6.80
C SER A 159 -8.71 5.99 -7.45
N ARG A 160 -8.13 4.87 -7.88
CA ARG A 160 -8.88 3.73 -8.44
C ARG A 160 -9.85 3.10 -7.45
N GLY A 161 -9.59 3.28 -6.15
CA GLY A 161 -10.47 2.81 -5.07
C GLY A 161 -11.72 3.66 -4.85
N ILE A 162 -11.77 4.89 -5.37
CA ILE A 162 -12.89 5.81 -5.18
C ILE A 162 -14.03 5.41 -6.12
N ARG A 163 -15.21 5.08 -5.57
CA ARG A 163 -16.37 4.63 -6.36
C ARG A 163 -17.58 5.53 -6.27
N GLU A 164 -17.68 6.32 -5.22
CA GLU A 164 -18.82 7.18 -4.93
C GLU A 164 -18.37 8.62 -4.81
N ASP A 165 -19.31 9.54 -4.97
CA ASP A 165 -19.05 10.97 -4.84
C ASP A 165 -18.66 11.31 -3.41
N THR A 166 -17.57 12.03 -3.27
CA THR A 166 -17.12 12.56 -1.99
C THR A 166 -17.83 13.89 -1.75
N SER A 167 -18.57 13.99 -0.65
CA SER A 167 -19.20 15.25 -0.20
C SER A 167 -18.43 15.83 0.97
N ILE A 168 -18.21 17.14 0.96
CA ILE A 168 -17.58 17.88 2.05
C ILE A 168 -18.57 18.92 2.54
N SER A 169 -18.85 18.92 3.86
CA SER A 169 -19.66 19.94 4.53
C SER A 169 -18.75 20.72 5.47
N PHE A 170 -18.75 22.02 5.35
CA PHE A 170 -18.04 22.91 6.25
C PHE A 170 -19.05 23.72 7.06
N MET A 171 -18.96 23.69 8.37
CA MET A 171 -19.76 24.52 9.27
C MET A 171 -18.83 25.47 10.02
N GLU A 172 -19.05 26.76 9.87
CA GLU A 172 -18.42 27.79 10.67
C GLU A 172 -19.16 27.90 12.00
N ASN A 173 -18.41 27.75 13.09
CA ASN A 173 -18.95 27.93 14.47
C ASN A 173 -18.59 29.31 15.01
#